data_d6882731a2299cd74ffbf71c9ebff764
#
_entry.id   d6882731a2299cd74ffbf71c9ebff764
#
_cell.length_a   1.000
_cell.length_b   1.000
_cell.length_c   1.000
_cell.angle_alpha   90.00
_cell.angle_beta   90.00
_cell.angle_gamma   90.00
#
_symmetry.space_group_name_H-M   'P 1'
#
loop_
_entity.id
_entity.type
_entity.pdbx_description
1 polymer ?
#
loop_
_entity_poly.entity_id
_entity_poly.type
_entity_poly.pdbx_seq_one_letter_code
_entity_poly.pdbx_strand_id
1 'polypeptide(L)'
;VTASDGTIGQLILPGLVLGSLSVAYVARLTRTSLVENLRADYVRTARAKGLSRGRTVGVHTLRNSLIPVITYVGADVGALMGGAIVTERIFNVNGIGNFIYRSIYQHDGQSVVGAVTILVLVFLLVNLIVDILYGVLDPRIASD
;
A
#
# COMPACT_ATOMS: atom_id res chain seq x y z
N VAL A 1 11.45 -19.47 -18.32
CA VAL A 1 11.85 -18.73 -17.09
C VAL A 1 12.03 -19.76 -16.01
N THR A 2 13.29 -20.04 -15.71
CA THR A 2 13.70 -21.17 -14.87
C THR A 2 13.47 -20.88 -13.38
N ALA A 3 13.07 -21.93 -12.70
CA ALA A 3 12.78 -21.95 -11.27
C ALA A 3 13.95 -21.45 -10.39
N SER A 4 13.66 -20.58 -9.52
CA SER A 4 13.72 -20.72 -8.06
C SER A 4 15.02 -21.25 -7.44
N ASP A 5 16.06 -20.43 -7.47
CA ASP A 5 17.17 -20.61 -6.52
C ASP A 5 17.09 -19.63 -5.34
N GLY A 6 15.90 -19.11 -5.03
CA GLY A 6 15.69 -18.22 -3.89
C GLY A 6 16.42 -16.88 -3.97
N THR A 7 16.93 -16.51 -5.14
CA THR A 7 17.71 -15.30 -5.33
C THR A 7 16.78 -14.09 -5.41
N ILE A 8 17.10 -13.03 -4.65
CA ILE A 8 16.35 -11.75 -4.62
C ILE A 8 16.11 -11.21 -6.05
N GLY A 9 17.05 -11.45 -6.99
CA GLY A 9 16.91 -11.05 -8.38
C GLY A 9 15.69 -11.62 -9.11
N GLN A 10 15.20 -12.79 -8.69
CA GLN A 10 14.01 -13.41 -9.30
C GLN A 10 12.70 -12.79 -8.83
N LEU A 11 12.72 -12.09 -7.70
CA LEU A 11 11.56 -11.39 -7.16
C LEU A 11 11.37 -9.99 -7.76
N ILE A 12 12.41 -9.44 -8.41
CA ILE A 12 12.36 -8.09 -8.97
C ILE A 12 11.28 -7.99 -10.06
N LEU A 13 11.27 -8.93 -11.00
CA LEU A 13 10.32 -8.89 -12.11
C LEU A 13 8.85 -9.06 -11.66
N PRO A 14 8.49 -10.07 -10.84
CA PRO A 14 7.17 -10.17 -10.25
C PRO A 14 6.77 -8.94 -9.43
N GLY A 15 7.72 -8.41 -8.63
CA GLY A 15 7.50 -7.22 -7.84
C GLY A 15 7.25 -5.96 -8.69
N LEU A 16 7.97 -5.79 -9.78
CA LEU A 16 7.74 -4.69 -10.73
C LEU A 16 6.37 -4.81 -11.42
N VAL A 17 5.96 -6.01 -11.78
CA VAL A 17 4.64 -6.24 -12.40
C VAL A 17 3.53 -5.86 -11.42
N LEU A 18 3.58 -6.36 -10.19
CA LEU A 18 2.58 -6.04 -9.17
C LEU A 18 2.60 -4.56 -8.76
N GLY A 19 3.79 -4.01 -8.56
CA GLY A 19 3.96 -2.64 -8.08
C GLY A 19 3.69 -1.56 -9.13
N SER A 20 3.82 -1.85 -10.41
CA SER A 20 3.74 -0.83 -11.47
C SER A 20 2.39 -0.10 -11.52
N LEU A 21 1.29 -0.84 -11.38
CA LEU A 21 -0.06 -0.26 -11.37
C LEU A 21 -0.29 0.56 -10.11
N SER A 22 0.09 0.04 -8.95
CA SER A 22 -0.04 0.73 -7.67
C SER A 22 0.79 2.01 -7.63
N VAL A 23 2.04 1.98 -8.11
CA VAL A 23 2.90 3.17 -8.19
C VAL A 23 2.29 4.24 -9.09
N ALA A 24 1.76 3.88 -10.25
CA ALA A 24 1.11 4.82 -11.16
C ALA A 24 -0.12 5.48 -10.52
N TYR A 25 -0.93 4.71 -9.79
CA TYR A 25 -2.11 5.22 -9.11
C TYR A 25 -1.74 6.12 -7.93
N VAL A 26 -0.83 5.66 -7.06
CA VAL A 26 -0.34 6.43 -5.91
C VAL A 26 0.28 7.75 -6.35
N ALA A 27 1.10 7.74 -7.41
CA ALA A 27 1.69 8.97 -7.94
C ALA A 27 0.62 9.97 -8.43
N ARG A 28 -0.40 9.50 -9.12
CA ARG A 28 -1.52 10.33 -9.58
C ARG A 28 -2.33 10.88 -8.41
N LEU A 29 -2.68 10.01 -7.46
CA LEU A 29 -3.44 10.38 -6.26
C LEU A 29 -2.68 11.43 -5.44
N THR A 30 -1.39 11.20 -5.19
CA THR A 30 -0.52 12.13 -4.46
C THR A 30 -0.47 13.48 -5.14
N ARG A 31 -0.29 13.50 -6.48
CA ARG A 31 -0.26 14.75 -7.24
C ARG A 31 -1.58 15.51 -7.13
N THR A 32 -2.71 14.84 -7.31
CA THR A 32 -4.04 15.47 -7.24
C THR A 32 -4.29 16.03 -5.86
N SER A 33 -4.11 15.22 -4.81
CA SER A 33 -4.29 15.63 -3.42
C SER A 33 -3.36 16.81 -3.04
N LEU A 34 -2.10 16.78 -3.50
CA LEU A 34 -1.17 17.88 -3.25
C LEU A 34 -1.61 19.19 -3.91
N VAL A 35 -2.06 19.14 -5.18
CA VAL A 35 -2.54 20.32 -5.92
C VAL A 35 -3.79 20.91 -5.25
N GLU A 36 -4.73 20.09 -4.83
CA GLU A 36 -5.94 20.52 -4.12
C GLU A 36 -5.58 21.20 -2.79
N ASN A 37 -4.75 20.56 -1.98
CA ASN A 37 -4.31 21.11 -0.69
C ASN A 37 -3.48 22.38 -0.84
N LEU A 38 -2.70 22.56 -1.91
CA LEU A 38 -1.97 23.81 -2.17
C LEU A 38 -2.88 25.01 -2.45
N ARG A 39 -4.11 24.76 -2.90
CA ARG A 39 -5.13 25.78 -3.18
C ARG A 39 -6.05 26.04 -2.00
N ALA A 40 -5.98 25.27 -0.95
CA ALA A 40 -6.84 25.39 0.22
C ALA A 40 -6.59 26.70 0.99
N ASP A 41 -7.64 27.22 1.64
CA ASP A 41 -7.61 28.50 2.33
C ASP A 41 -6.62 28.56 3.49
N TYR A 42 -6.37 27.43 4.16
CA TYR A 42 -5.36 27.39 5.22
C TYR A 42 -3.93 27.65 4.71
N VAL A 43 -3.64 27.31 3.46
CA VAL A 43 -2.35 27.62 2.82
C VAL A 43 -2.23 29.13 2.55
N ARG A 44 -3.32 29.77 2.10
CA ARG A 44 -3.37 31.23 1.93
C ARG A 44 -3.17 31.94 3.27
N THR A 45 -3.84 31.46 4.31
CA THR A 45 -3.71 32.01 5.67
C THR A 45 -2.28 31.84 6.22
N ALA A 46 -1.65 30.68 6.01
CA ALA A 46 -0.28 30.43 6.43
C ALA A 46 0.72 31.37 5.74
N ARG A 47 0.51 31.63 4.44
CA ARG A 47 1.32 32.61 3.68
C ARG A 47 1.10 34.04 4.16
N ALA A 48 -0.15 34.42 4.46
CA ALA A 48 -0.48 35.75 4.99
C ALA A 48 0.17 35.99 6.36
N LYS A 49 0.37 34.94 7.16
CA LYS A 49 1.11 34.98 8.44
C LYS A 49 2.64 34.96 8.28
N GLY A 50 3.16 35.06 7.05
CA GLY A 50 4.60 35.16 6.79
C GLY A 50 5.37 33.83 6.83
N LEU A 51 4.70 32.67 6.86
CA LEU A 51 5.37 31.37 6.79
C LEU A 51 6.07 31.18 5.42
N SER A 52 7.30 30.68 5.47
CA SER A 52 8.04 30.37 4.25
C SER A 52 7.34 29.31 3.41
N ARG A 53 7.50 29.39 2.09
CA ARG A 53 6.88 28.45 1.14
C ARG A 53 7.26 26.99 1.46
N GLY A 54 8.52 26.73 1.79
CA GLY A 54 9.00 25.38 2.12
C GLY A 54 8.31 24.80 3.35
N ARG A 55 8.14 25.58 4.42
CA ARG A 55 7.47 25.17 5.65
C ARG A 55 5.97 24.96 5.44
N THR A 56 5.31 25.84 4.68
CA THR A 56 3.89 25.69 4.35
C THR A 56 3.62 24.43 3.53
N VAL A 57 4.43 24.17 2.51
CA VAL A 57 4.28 22.98 1.65
C VAL A 57 4.69 21.70 2.40
N GLY A 58 5.86 21.69 3.05
CA GLY A 58 6.41 20.48 3.66
C GLY A 58 5.66 20.01 4.91
N VAL A 59 5.24 20.93 5.78
CA VAL A 59 4.63 20.57 7.06
C VAL A 59 3.10 20.49 6.97
N HIS A 60 2.47 21.50 6.36
CA HIS A 60 1.01 21.59 6.36
C HIS A 60 0.36 20.93 5.15
N THR A 61 0.88 21.21 3.95
CA THR A 61 0.24 20.71 2.72
C THR A 61 0.54 19.23 2.48
N LEU A 62 1.81 18.83 2.60
CA LEU A 62 2.22 17.44 2.33
C LEU A 62 1.56 16.47 3.33
N ARG A 63 1.55 16.81 4.61
CA ARG A 63 0.93 15.99 5.66
C ARG A 63 -0.55 15.70 5.33
N ASN A 64 -1.33 16.71 5.02
CA ASN A 64 -2.74 16.56 4.67
C ASN A 64 -2.94 15.83 3.33
N SER A 65 -2.01 16.01 2.38
CA SER A 65 -2.09 15.34 1.07
C SER A 65 -1.76 13.86 1.14
N LEU A 66 -1.06 13.40 2.17
CA LEU A 66 -0.73 11.98 2.36
C LEU A 66 -1.88 11.18 2.97
N ILE A 67 -2.88 11.82 3.60
CA ILE A 67 -4.01 11.12 4.21
C ILE A 67 -4.73 10.21 3.20
N PRO A 68 -5.23 10.68 2.05
CA PRO A 68 -5.90 9.82 1.08
C PRO A 68 -4.95 8.80 0.45
N VAL A 69 -3.65 9.09 0.37
CA VAL A 69 -2.65 8.17 -0.16
C VAL A 69 -2.46 6.97 0.77
N ILE A 70 -2.35 7.21 2.07
CA ILE A 70 -2.18 6.15 3.07
C ILE A 70 -3.43 5.27 3.14
N THR A 71 -4.61 5.88 3.10
CA THR A 71 -5.89 5.14 3.04
C THR A 71 -5.94 4.22 1.81
N TYR A 72 -5.53 4.74 0.64
CA TYR A 72 -5.47 3.95 -0.58
C TYR A 72 -4.46 2.81 -0.46
N VAL A 73 -3.24 3.07 0.02
CA VAL A 73 -2.19 2.04 0.18
C VAL A 73 -2.66 0.92 1.11
N GLY A 74 -3.38 1.24 2.18
CA GLY A 74 -3.98 0.24 3.07
C GLY A 74 -4.94 -0.69 2.34
N ALA A 75 -5.85 -0.14 1.54
CA ALA A 75 -6.77 -0.92 0.73
C ALA A 75 -6.07 -1.72 -0.38
N ASP A 76 -5.03 -1.15 -1.01
CA ASP A 76 -4.28 -1.74 -2.11
C ASP A 76 -3.48 -2.98 -1.67
N VAL A 77 -3.04 -3.05 -0.42
CA VAL A 77 -2.34 -4.23 0.12
C VAL A 77 -3.18 -5.50 -0.06
N GLY A 78 -4.49 -5.45 0.20
CA GLY A 78 -5.37 -6.60 -0.02
C GLY A 78 -5.43 -7.03 -1.49
N ALA A 79 -5.52 -6.07 -2.40
CA ALA A 79 -5.50 -6.33 -3.84
C ALA A 79 -4.15 -6.91 -4.31
N LEU A 80 -3.04 -6.38 -3.79
CA LEU A 80 -1.70 -6.89 -4.06
C LEU A 80 -1.52 -8.33 -3.56
N MET A 81 -2.03 -8.65 -2.37
CA MET A 81 -1.97 -10.02 -1.82
C MET A 81 -2.75 -11.01 -2.71
N GLY A 82 -3.94 -10.61 -3.20
CA GLY A 82 -4.69 -11.42 -4.16
C GLY A 82 -3.96 -11.59 -5.50
N GLY A 83 -3.39 -10.50 -6.02
CA GLY A 83 -2.60 -10.51 -7.25
C GLY A 83 -1.30 -11.32 -7.14
N ALA A 84 -0.70 -11.35 -5.97
CA ALA A 84 0.51 -12.11 -5.70
C ALA A 84 0.32 -13.62 -5.95
N ILE A 85 -0.83 -14.19 -5.62
CA ILE A 85 -1.14 -15.61 -5.86
C ILE A 85 -0.96 -15.97 -7.34
N VAL A 86 -1.53 -15.16 -8.22
CA VAL A 86 -1.45 -15.37 -9.67
C VAL A 86 -0.03 -15.11 -10.19
N THR A 87 0.58 -14.03 -9.73
CA THR A 87 1.93 -13.63 -10.15
C THR A 87 2.97 -14.65 -9.72
N GLU A 88 2.93 -15.15 -8.49
CA GLU A 88 3.81 -16.20 -8.00
C GLU A 88 3.69 -17.48 -8.84
N ARG A 89 2.47 -17.79 -9.27
CA ARG A 89 2.24 -18.95 -10.15
C ARG A 89 2.83 -18.76 -11.53
N ILE A 90 2.62 -17.60 -12.16
CA ILE A 90 3.13 -17.29 -13.49
C ILE A 90 4.66 -17.29 -13.52
N PHE A 91 5.29 -16.68 -12.52
CA PHE A 91 6.75 -16.58 -12.42
C PHE A 91 7.40 -17.78 -11.72
N ASN A 92 6.62 -18.78 -11.31
CA ASN A 92 7.07 -19.96 -10.58
C ASN A 92 7.89 -19.62 -9.33
N VAL A 93 7.42 -18.61 -8.59
CA VAL A 93 8.00 -18.21 -7.30
C VAL A 93 7.44 -19.11 -6.20
N ASN A 94 8.30 -19.60 -5.30
CA ASN A 94 7.88 -20.38 -4.15
C ASN A 94 7.42 -19.44 -3.02
N GLY A 95 6.16 -19.01 -3.07
CA GLY A 95 5.54 -18.18 -2.06
C GLY A 95 4.22 -18.78 -1.56
N ILE A 96 3.56 -18.06 -0.64
CA ILE A 96 2.27 -18.49 -0.05
C ILE A 96 1.18 -18.62 -1.11
N GLY A 97 1.16 -17.76 -2.11
CA GLY A 97 0.18 -17.82 -3.20
C GLY A 97 0.34 -19.09 -4.06
N ASN A 98 1.58 -19.44 -4.41
CA ASN A 98 1.86 -20.67 -5.13
C ASN A 98 1.55 -21.92 -4.27
N PHE A 99 1.79 -21.85 -2.96
CA PHE A 99 1.41 -22.90 -2.02
C PHE A 99 -0.11 -23.10 -2.00
N ILE A 100 -0.89 -22.03 -1.87
CA ILE A 100 -2.36 -22.08 -1.93
C ILE A 100 -2.82 -22.70 -3.25
N TYR A 101 -2.26 -22.27 -4.37
CA TYR A 101 -2.62 -22.81 -5.68
C TYR A 101 -2.40 -24.32 -5.75
N ARG A 102 -1.23 -24.80 -5.31
CA ARG A 102 -0.92 -26.25 -5.27
C ARG A 102 -1.86 -27.04 -4.37
N SER A 103 -2.17 -26.49 -3.18
CA SER A 103 -3.07 -27.13 -2.22
C SER A 103 -4.49 -27.24 -2.78
N ILE A 104 -4.98 -26.22 -3.50
CA ILE A 104 -6.27 -26.29 -4.21
C ILE A 104 -6.25 -27.42 -5.25
N TYR A 105 -5.18 -27.51 -6.03
CA TYR A 105 -5.06 -28.52 -7.08
C TYR A 105 -4.97 -29.94 -6.51
N GLN A 106 -4.40 -30.08 -5.31
CA GLN A 106 -4.31 -31.36 -4.58
C GLN A 106 -5.58 -31.67 -3.76
N HIS A 107 -6.61 -30.80 -3.80
CA HIS A 107 -7.82 -30.92 -2.99
C HIS A 107 -7.56 -30.93 -1.47
N ASP A 108 -6.45 -30.35 -1.03
CA ASP A 108 -6.09 -30.23 0.39
C ASP A 108 -6.71 -28.94 0.96
N GLY A 109 -7.97 -29.04 1.34
CA GLY A 109 -8.72 -27.91 1.92
C GLY A 109 -8.14 -27.42 3.24
N GLN A 110 -7.50 -28.27 4.03
CA GLN A 110 -6.92 -27.90 5.32
C GLN A 110 -5.71 -26.98 5.14
N SER A 111 -4.82 -27.30 4.21
CA SER A 111 -3.69 -26.45 3.86
C SER A 111 -4.12 -25.11 3.25
N VAL A 112 -5.18 -25.11 2.44
CA VAL A 112 -5.73 -23.85 1.89
C VAL A 112 -6.25 -22.96 3.00
N VAL A 113 -7.07 -23.49 3.92
CA VAL A 113 -7.61 -22.69 5.04
C VAL A 113 -6.50 -22.15 5.92
N GLY A 114 -5.50 -22.97 6.25
CA GLY A 114 -4.34 -22.53 7.04
C GLY A 114 -3.57 -21.37 6.39
N ALA A 115 -3.24 -21.50 5.11
CA ALA A 115 -2.50 -20.48 4.38
C ALA A 115 -3.30 -19.18 4.20
N VAL A 116 -4.60 -19.27 3.88
CA VAL A 116 -5.49 -18.11 3.77
C VAL A 116 -5.63 -17.40 5.12
N THR A 117 -5.73 -18.16 6.22
CA THR A 117 -5.79 -17.58 7.57
C THR A 117 -4.55 -16.74 7.86
N ILE A 118 -3.36 -17.24 7.52
CA ILE A 118 -2.11 -16.48 7.68
C ILE A 118 -2.14 -15.18 6.84
N LEU A 119 -2.58 -15.25 5.59
CA LEU A 119 -2.69 -14.07 4.74
C LEU A 119 -3.65 -13.02 5.33
N VAL A 120 -4.81 -13.48 5.84
CA VAL A 120 -5.79 -12.59 6.48
C VAL A 120 -5.19 -11.93 7.73
N LEU A 121 -4.46 -12.68 8.57
CA LEU A 121 -3.79 -12.10 9.74
C LEU A 121 -2.75 -11.06 9.36
N VAL A 122 -1.94 -11.32 8.34
CA VAL A 122 -0.97 -10.34 7.81
C VAL A 122 -1.69 -9.11 7.29
N PHE A 123 -2.78 -9.28 6.53
CA PHE A 123 -3.59 -8.18 6.04
C PHE A 123 -4.16 -7.31 7.17
N LEU A 124 -4.73 -7.93 8.20
CA LEU A 124 -5.25 -7.23 9.37
C LEU A 124 -4.16 -6.45 10.10
N LEU A 125 -2.97 -7.04 10.24
CA LEU A 125 -1.83 -6.38 10.88
C LEU A 125 -1.37 -5.16 10.08
N VAL A 126 -1.29 -5.27 8.75
CA VAL A 126 -0.93 -4.14 7.88
C VAL A 126 -1.98 -3.05 7.96
N ASN A 127 -3.28 -3.39 7.92
CA ASN A 127 -4.35 -2.39 8.09
C ASN A 127 -4.28 -1.70 9.44
N LEU A 128 -4.02 -2.44 10.53
CA LEU A 128 -3.83 -1.83 11.84
C LEU A 128 -2.67 -0.81 11.85
N ILE A 129 -1.56 -1.13 11.18
CA ILE A 129 -0.44 -0.18 11.03
C ILE A 129 -0.88 1.07 10.25
N VAL A 130 -1.64 0.88 9.17
CA VAL A 130 -2.18 1.98 8.35
C VAL A 130 -3.12 2.87 9.18
N ASP A 131 -4.00 2.28 9.98
CA ASP A 131 -4.93 3.00 10.85
C ASP A 131 -4.20 3.81 11.93
N ILE A 132 -3.15 3.24 12.52
CA ILE A 132 -2.29 3.97 13.47
C ILE A 132 -1.59 5.14 12.77
N LEU A 133 -1.04 4.93 11.56
CA LEU A 133 -0.42 6.01 10.79
C LEU A 133 -1.42 7.10 10.43
N TYR A 134 -2.65 6.71 10.10
CA TYR A 134 -3.74 7.65 9.84
C TYR A 134 -4.05 8.49 11.07
N GLY A 135 -4.21 7.87 12.24
CA GLY A 135 -4.44 8.58 13.50
C GLY A 135 -3.32 9.55 13.88
N VAL A 136 -2.06 9.23 13.57
CA VAL A 136 -0.92 10.13 13.79
C VAL A 136 -0.91 11.30 12.79
N LEU A 137 -1.36 11.07 11.56
CA LEU A 137 -1.36 12.11 10.51
C LEU A 137 -2.58 13.03 10.59
N ASP A 138 -3.73 12.55 11.02
CA ASP A 138 -4.93 13.36 11.18
C ASP A 138 -5.12 13.80 12.64
N PRO A 139 -4.70 15.03 13.00
CA PRO A 139 -4.85 15.54 14.38
C PRO A 139 -6.31 15.83 14.75
N ARG A 140 -7.26 15.71 13.82
CA ARG A 140 -8.68 15.99 14.09
C ARG A 140 -9.36 14.84 14.84
N ILE A 141 -8.81 13.63 14.78
CA ILE A 141 -9.35 12.46 15.49
C ILE A 141 -8.99 12.48 16.98
N ALA A 142 -7.99 13.24 17.40
CA ALA A 142 -7.53 13.32 18.78
C ALA A 142 -8.29 14.35 19.66
N SER A 143 -9.35 14.96 19.15
CA SER A 143 -10.07 16.06 19.83
C SER A 143 -11.53 15.75 20.21
N ASP A 144 -11.93 14.47 20.24
CA ASP A 144 -13.21 14.03 20.82
C ASP A 144 -13.02 13.26 22.12
#